data_8f80026df490b5257e5b001b39892516
#
_entry.id   8f80026df490b5257e5b001b39892516
#
_cell.length_a   1.000
_cell.length_b   1.000
_cell.length_c   1.000
_cell.angle_alpha   90.00
_cell.angle_beta   90.00
_cell.angle_gamma   90.00
#
_symmetry.space_group_name_H-M   'P 1'
#
loop_
_entity.id
_entity.type
_entity.pdbx_description
1 polymer ?
#
loop_
_entity_poly.entity_id
_entity_poly.type
_entity_poly.pdbx_seq_one_letter_code
_entity_poly.pdbx_strand_id
1 'polypeptide(L)'
;MDAAMHSGGERPGEAPRTGSRISCVGIDRRQESTALVSKISLCRRAFFKTDPGQILPIYKAAIRRKGQGMDFKRITLLSGHYGSGKTNIAVNLALQLRKSREKVAIADIDIVNPYFRSKDSQAELERAGVRLICSEFASSNVDLPALPQDVYAITDDPGLTAVIDVGGDDRGALALGRWRDAILAEDNYEMLLVINRFRPLTRDAASTLEVLREIENACRMPFTAVVNNSNLGEETTAETVLASQNYAQEVCRLSGLTLKMTTVPEQLYPELKGQIENLFPLRLQEKIV
;
A
#
# COMPACT_ATOMS: atom_id res chain seq x y z
N MET A 1 -27.75 -51.28 -47.59
CA MET A 1 -27.98 -50.48 -48.82
C MET A 1 -27.00 -49.37 -48.70
N ASP A 2 -25.83 -49.63 -49.15
CA ASP A 2 -25.25 -49.26 -50.47
C ASP A 2 -24.80 -47.83 -50.44
N ALA A 3 -23.56 -47.69 -50.43
CA ALA A 3 -22.49 -47.67 -51.44
C ALA A 3 -22.12 -46.22 -51.74
N ALA A 4 -20.95 -45.90 -51.61
CA ALA A 4 -19.68 -46.11 -52.34
C ALA A 4 -19.21 -44.80 -53.00
N MET A 5 -17.93 -44.53 -52.77
CA MET A 5 -16.82 -44.29 -53.72
C MET A 5 -16.80 -43.01 -54.56
N HIS A 6 -15.72 -42.27 -54.49
CA HIS A 6 -14.55 -42.20 -55.40
C HIS A 6 -13.75 -40.93 -54.99
N SER A 7 -12.48 -41.01 -54.67
CA SER A 7 -11.22 -41.21 -55.40
C SER A 7 -10.69 -39.95 -56.11
N GLY A 8 -9.41 -39.67 -55.89
CA GLY A 8 -8.50 -38.82 -56.65
C GLY A 8 -7.82 -37.82 -55.73
N GLY A 9 -6.61 -37.89 -55.32
CA GLY A 9 -5.36 -38.39 -55.92
C GLY A 9 -4.63 -37.23 -56.58
N GLU A 10 -3.67 -36.64 -55.85
CA GLU A 10 -2.40 -36.20 -56.42
C GLU A 10 -1.51 -35.56 -55.35
N ARG A 11 -0.33 -36.14 -55.20
CA ARG A 11 0.91 -35.56 -54.71
C ARG A 11 1.82 -35.38 -55.93
N PRO A 12 3.01 -34.72 -55.88
CA PRO A 12 3.78 -34.06 -54.80
C PRO A 12 4.41 -32.73 -55.26
N GLY A 13 5.00 -32.02 -54.32
CA GLY A 13 5.94 -30.97 -54.61
C GLY A 13 6.93 -30.82 -53.43
N GLU A 14 8.16 -31.28 -53.66
CA GLU A 14 9.30 -31.20 -52.72
C GLU A 14 9.82 -29.79 -52.48
N ALA A 15 10.15 -29.52 -51.25
CA ALA A 15 11.27 -28.87 -50.59
C ALA A 15 11.82 -27.51 -51.10
N PRO A 16 12.44 -26.68 -50.23
CA PRO A 16 13.66 -27.06 -49.53
C PRO A 16 13.74 -26.69 -48.05
N ARG A 17 14.47 -27.53 -47.33
CA ARG A 17 14.98 -27.30 -45.96
C ARG A 17 16.00 -26.17 -45.93
N THR A 18 15.74 -25.10 -45.17
CA THR A 18 16.81 -24.28 -44.65
C THR A 18 16.75 -24.34 -43.14
N GLY A 19 17.70 -25.06 -42.57
CA GLY A 19 17.93 -25.10 -41.13
C GLY A 19 18.46 -23.77 -40.66
N SER A 20 17.77 -23.14 -39.71
CA SER A 20 18.38 -22.16 -38.85
C SER A 20 18.44 -22.74 -37.45
N ARG A 21 19.66 -23.06 -37.06
CA ARG A 21 20.02 -23.38 -35.68
C ARG A 21 19.64 -22.16 -34.81
N ILE A 22 18.72 -22.35 -33.87
CA ILE A 22 18.54 -21.41 -32.75
C ILE A 22 19.73 -21.64 -31.81
N SER A 23 20.75 -20.81 -31.96
CA SER A 23 21.81 -20.71 -30.97
C SER A 23 21.25 -20.03 -29.70
N CYS A 24 21.39 -20.72 -28.58
CA CYS A 24 21.19 -20.12 -27.26
C CYS A 24 22.14 -18.94 -27.14
N VAL A 25 21.63 -17.72 -27.27
CA VAL A 25 22.38 -16.50 -26.97
C VAL A 25 22.40 -16.42 -25.44
N GLY A 26 23.55 -16.75 -24.88
CA GLY A 26 23.87 -16.49 -23.49
C GLY A 26 23.73 -14.98 -23.23
N ILE A 27 22.90 -14.62 -22.28
CA ILE A 27 22.75 -13.24 -21.83
C ILE A 27 24.08 -12.85 -21.18
N ASP A 28 24.86 -12.03 -21.90
CA ASP A 28 26.14 -11.52 -21.42
C ASP A 28 25.88 -10.46 -20.35
N ARG A 29 26.15 -10.80 -19.10
CA ARG A 29 26.11 -9.87 -17.94
C ARG A 29 26.92 -8.60 -18.13
N ARG A 30 27.75 -8.50 -19.15
CA ARG A 30 28.53 -7.30 -19.52
C ARG A 30 27.67 -6.23 -20.21
N GLN A 31 26.55 -6.58 -20.85
CA GLN A 31 25.69 -5.61 -21.52
C GLN A 31 24.80 -4.83 -20.53
N GLU A 32 24.40 -5.43 -19.40
CA GLU A 32 23.68 -4.69 -18.34
C GLU A 32 24.56 -3.67 -17.63
N SER A 33 25.83 -3.99 -17.45
CA SER A 33 26.82 -3.07 -16.88
C SER A 33 27.06 -1.85 -17.79
N THR A 34 27.08 -2.04 -19.10
CA THR A 34 27.29 -0.96 -20.08
C THR A 34 26.08 -0.02 -20.19
N ALA A 35 24.86 -0.56 -20.07
CA ALA A 35 23.62 0.24 -20.05
C ALA A 35 23.50 1.09 -18.77
N LEU A 36 23.96 0.56 -17.64
CA LEU A 36 24.00 1.29 -16.37
C LEU A 36 25.05 2.40 -16.40
N VAL A 37 26.24 2.12 -16.95
CA VAL A 37 27.32 3.10 -17.12
C VAL A 37 26.92 4.19 -18.10
N SER A 38 26.17 3.89 -19.18
CA SER A 38 25.67 4.89 -20.12
C SER A 38 24.60 5.79 -19.49
N LYS A 39 23.70 5.25 -18.66
CA LYS A 39 22.72 6.05 -17.89
C LYS A 39 23.40 6.95 -16.86
N ILE A 40 24.43 6.48 -16.18
CA ILE A 40 25.25 7.28 -15.25
C ILE A 40 26.00 8.37 -16.01
N SER A 41 26.50 8.10 -17.23
CA SER A 41 27.19 9.08 -18.08
C SER A 41 26.22 10.16 -18.63
N LEU A 42 24.95 9.79 -18.96
CA LEU A 42 23.94 10.78 -19.35
C LEU A 42 23.52 11.66 -18.16
N CYS A 43 23.39 11.10 -16.96
CA CYS A 43 23.20 11.90 -15.75
C CYS A 43 24.37 12.85 -15.47
N ARG A 44 25.62 12.41 -15.68
CA ARG A 44 26.77 13.29 -15.52
C ARG A 44 26.80 14.46 -16.53
N ARG A 45 26.34 14.27 -17.76
CA ARG A 45 26.27 15.36 -18.76
C ARG A 45 25.15 16.36 -18.49
N ALA A 46 24.05 15.93 -17.84
CA ALA A 46 23.02 16.83 -17.36
C ALA A 46 23.47 17.62 -16.11
N PHE A 47 24.35 17.04 -15.29
CA PHE A 47 24.87 17.63 -14.06
C PHE A 47 25.83 18.82 -14.31
N PHE A 48 26.51 18.88 -15.46
CA PHE A 48 27.48 19.97 -15.79
C PHE A 48 26.83 21.26 -16.33
N LYS A 49 25.47 21.26 -16.51
CA LYS A 49 24.76 22.46 -16.98
C LYS A 49 23.93 23.16 -15.90
N THR A 50 23.92 22.67 -14.67
CA THR A 50 23.18 23.26 -13.54
C THR A 50 24.15 24.02 -12.64
N ASP A 51 23.77 25.24 -12.29
CA ASP A 51 24.50 26.11 -11.36
C ASP A 51 24.81 25.36 -10.04
N PRO A 52 26.07 25.33 -9.59
CA PRO A 52 26.48 24.71 -8.32
C PRO A 52 25.65 25.15 -7.11
N GLY A 53 25.08 26.35 -7.13
CA GLY A 53 24.21 26.89 -6.10
C GLY A 53 22.84 26.19 -6.00
N GLN A 54 22.35 25.59 -7.09
CA GLN A 54 21.06 24.87 -7.10
C GLN A 54 21.18 23.39 -6.75
N ILE A 55 22.39 22.83 -6.85
CA ILE A 55 22.64 21.41 -6.55
C ILE A 55 22.73 21.17 -5.04
N LEU A 56 23.24 22.12 -4.28
CA LEU A 56 23.45 22.00 -2.84
C LEU A 56 22.14 21.80 -2.03
N PRO A 57 21.02 22.50 -2.34
CA PRO A 57 19.74 22.26 -1.68
C PRO A 57 19.15 20.88 -1.98
N ILE A 58 19.27 20.40 -3.23
CA ILE A 58 18.77 19.09 -3.66
C ILE A 58 19.58 17.96 -2.99
N TYR A 59 20.90 18.12 -2.91
CA TYR A 59 21.79 17.17 -2.25
C TYR A 59 21.59 17.17 -0.72
N LYS A 60 21.41 18.35 -0.12
CA LYS A 60 21.06 18.48 1.31
C LYS A 60 19.67 17.88 1.62
N ALA A 61 18.70 18.03 0.72
CA ALA A 61 17.39 17.40 0.84
C ALA A 61 17.48 15.86 0.69
N ALA A 62 18.33 15.35 -0.22
CA ALA A 62 18.54 13.91 -0.40
C ALA A 62 19.32 13.28 0.78
N ILE A 63 20.30 13.97 1.34
CA ILE A 63 21.03 13.53 2.55
C ILE A 63 20.15 13.62 3.79
N ARG A 64 19.28 14.65 3.89
CA ARG A 64 18.31 14.78 4.97
C ARG A 64 17.29 13.64 5.02
N ARG A 65 16.95 13.04 3.87
CA ARG A 65 16.05 11.88 3.76
C ARG A 65 16.66 10.57 4.28
N LYS A 66 17.99 10.44 4.39
CA LYS A 66 18.66 9.23 4.91
C LYS A 66 18.66 9.10 6.45
N GLY A 67 18.19 10.12 7.16
CA GLY A 67 18.14 10.12 8.64
C GLY A 67 16.76 10.45 9.23
N GLN A 68 15.75 10.73 8.39
CA GLN A 68 14.39 11.00 8.84
C GLN A 68 13.54 9.74 8.69
N GLY A 69 12.76 9.42 9.73
CA GLY A 69 11.77 8.33 9.72
C GLY A 69 10.81 8.45 8.53
N MET A 70 10.03 7.41 8.29
CA MET A 70 9.05 7.34 7.20
C MET A 70 8.23 8.63 7.12
N ASP A 71 8.24 9.28 5.94
CA ASP A 71 7.47 10.49 5.72
C ASP A 71 6.04 10.13 5.30
N PHE A 72 5.05 10.69 6.00
CA PHE A 72 3.63 10.51 5.72
C PHE A 72 3.00 11.83 5.30
N LYS A 73 2.06 11.74 4.37
CA LYS A 73 1.30 12.89 3.91
C LYS A 73 0.40 13.45 5.02
N ARG A 74 -0.15 14.64 4.80
CA ARG A 74 -1.07 15.28 5.77
C ARG A 74 -2.32 14.42 6.00
N ILE A 75 -2.86 13.85 4.92
CA ILE A 75 -3.99 12.91 4.98
C ILE A 75 -3.49 11.55 4.56
N THR A 76 -3.48 10.59 5.46
CA THR A 76 -3.11 9.19 5.20
C THR A 76 -4.34 8.30 5.38
N LEU A 77 -4.80 7.71 4.28
CA LEU A 77 -5.91 6.76 4.27
C LEU A 77 -5.36 5.34 4.28
N LEU A 78 -5.92 4.49 5.14
CA LEU A 78 -5.62 3.07 5.21
C LEU A 78 -6.84 2.29 4.74
N SER A 79 -6.72 1.56 3.65
CA SER A 79 -7.78 0.70 3.12
C SER A 79 -7.22 -0.66 2.71
N GLY A 80 -8.08 -1.64 2.52
CA GLY A 80 -7.68 -3.01 2.20
C GLY A 80 -8.71 -3.99 2.77
N HIS A 81 -8.58 -5.26 2.45
CA HIS A 81 -9.55 -6.29 2.82
C HIS A 81 -9.78 -6.35 4.34
N TYR A 82 -10.98 -6.81 4.72
CA TYR A 82 -11.34 -7.10 6.11
C TYR A 82 -10.29 -7.98 6.81
N GLY A 83 -9.96 -7.62 8.05
CA GLY A 83 -8.96 -8.36 8.84
C GLY A 83 -7.51 -8.16 8.41
N SER A 84 -7.19 -7.24 7.47
CA SER A 84 -5.81 -6.90 7.11
C SER A 84 -5.06 -6.13 8.21
N GLY A 85 -5.75 -5.64 9.25
CA GLY A 85 -5.16 -4.95 10.39
C GLY A 85 -5.05 -3.43 10.24
N LYS A 86 -5.86 -2.82 9.39
CA LYS A 86 -5.90 -1.37 9.14
C LYS A 86 -6.01 -0.54 10.42
N THR A 87 -6.99 -0.84 11.26
CA THR A 87 -7.27 -0.11 12.51
C THR A 87 -6.05 -0.10 13.44
N ASN A 88 -5.39 -1.25 13.60
CA ASN A 88 -4.20 -1.32 14.44
C ASN A 88 -3.05 -0.46 13.88
N ILE A 89 -2.88 -0.45 12.56
CA ILE A 89 -1.91 0.42 11.89
C ILE A 89 -2.31 1.89 12.07
N ALA A 90 -3.59 2.22 11.89
CA ALA A 90 -4.10 3.59 12.01
C ALA A 90 -3.82 4.19 13.39
N VAL A 91 -4.12 3.43 14.46
CA VAL A 91 -3.85 3.85 15.85
C VAL A 91 -2.35 4.08 16.08
N ASN A 92 -1.52 3.08 15.73
CA ASN A 92 -0.06 3.18 15.92
C ASN A 92 0.54 4.34 15.10
N LEU A 93 0.04 4.55 13.87
CA LEU A 93 0.49 5.63 13.01
C LEU A 93 0.08 7.00 13.57
N ALA A 94 -1.16 7.16 14.05
CA ALA A 94 -1.62 8.41 14.65
C ALA A 94 -0.79 8.77 15.91
N LEU A 95 -0.52 7.79 16.77
CA LEU A 95 0.35 7.96 17.93
C LEU A 95 1.80 8.33 17.54
N GLN A 96 2.32 7.71 16.49
CA GLN A 96 3.66 8.01 15.97
C GLN A 96 3.73 9.43 15.39
N LEU A 97 2.74 9.83 14.58
CA LEU A 97 2.67 11.16 13.99
C LEU A 97 2.54 12.24 15.05
N ARG A 98 1.80 12.00 16.13
CA ARG A 98 1.61 12.94 17.23
C ARG A 98 2.92 13.33 17.94
N LYS A 99 3.95 12.48 17.86
CA LYS A 99 5.28 12.80 18.41
C LYS A 99 5.98 13.95 17.69
N SER A 100 5.61 14.22 16.42
CA SER A 100 6.25 15.22 15.56
C SER A 100 5.29 16.25 14.94
N ARG A 101 3.98 16.01 15.03
CA ARG A 101 2.92 16.88 14.49
C ARG A 101 2.11 17.47 15.65
N GLU A 102 1.82 18.75 15.56
CA GLU A 102 1.11 19.48 16.64
C GLU A 102 -0.35 19.04 16.77
N LYS A 103 -1.04 18.87 15.62
CA LYS A 103 -2.44 18.46 15.58
C LYS A 103 -2.55 17.18 14.77
N VAL A 104 -3.07 16.11 15.40
CA VAL A 104 -3.31 14.82 14.76
C VAL A 104 -4.72 14.37 15.07
N ALA A 105 -5.43 13.92 14.05
CA ALA A 105 -6.71 13.22 14.19
C ALA A 105 -6.62 11.80 13.61
N ILE A 106 -7.41 10.92 14.18
CA ILE A 106 -7.74 9.62 13.60
C ILE A 106 -9.23 9.58 13.33
N ALA A 107 -9.62 9.24 12.10
CA ALA A 107 -11.02 9.10 11.72
C ALA A 107 -11.31 7.64 11.40
N ASP A 108 -12.33 7.10 12.08
CA ASP A 108 -12.86 5.75 11.81
C ASP A 108 -14.11 5.90 10.95
N ILE A 109 -13.99 5.52 9.67
CA ILE A 109 -15.08 5.52 8.70
C ILE A 109 -15.46 4.09 8.28
N ASP A 110 -15.03 3.07 9.02
CA ASP A 110 -15.52 1.70 8.87
C ASP A 110 -16.93 1.57 9.44
N ILE A 111 -17.92 1.58 8.56
CA ILE A 111 -19.35 1.55 8.93
C ILE A 111 -19.83 0.14 9.24
N VAL A 112 -19.14 -0.88 8.73
CA VAL A 112 -19.62 -2.27 8.75
C VAL A 112 -19.11 -3.04 9.95
N ASN A 113 -17.97 -2.69 10.49
CA ASN A 113 -17.36 -3.46 11.56
C ASN A 113 -17.12 -2.67 12.85
N PRO A 114 -18.19 -2.55 13.67
CA PRO A 114 -18.10 -1.81 14.93
C PRO A 114 -17.18 -2.44 15.99
N TYR A 115 -16.67 -3.64 15.78
CA TYR A 115 -15.91 -4.41 16.78
C TYR A 115 -14.41 -4.16 16.78
N PHE A 116 -13.86 -3.58 15.70
CA PHE A 116 -12.45 -3.19 15.60
C PHE A 116 -12.33 -1.68 15.41
N ARG A 117 -12.56 -0.94 16.47
CA ARG A 117 -12.58 0.52 16.39
C ARG A 117 -11.38 1.11 17.09
N SER A 118 -10.86 2.19 16.51
CA SER A 118 -10.02 3.15 17.21
C SER A 118 -10.60 3.58 18.57
N LYS A 119 -11.89 3.38 18.79
CA LYS A 119 -12.58 3.62 20.06
C LYS A 119 -12.03 2.75 21.21
N ASP A 120 -11.57 1.55 20.93
CA ASP A 120 -10.97 0.66 21.94
C ASP A 120 -9.64 1.23 22.47
N SER A 121 -8.98 2.05 21.65
CA SER A 121 -7.78 2.80 22.03
C SER A 121 -8.06 4.26 22.38
N GLN A 122 -9.32 4.64 22.60
CA GLN A 122 -9.73 6.01 22.83
C GLN A 122 -8.94 6.67 23.99
N ALA A 123 -8.85 5.99 25.12
CA ALA A 123 -8.15 6.54 26.29
C ALA A 123 -6.63 6.74 26.05
N GLU A 124 -6.02 5.93 25.21
CA GLU A 124 -4.61 6.09 24.81
C GLU A 124 -4.45 7.26 23.83
N LEU A 125 -5.33 7.36 22.85
CA LEU A 125 -5.35 8.44 21.88
C LEU A 125 -5.59 9.81 22.54
N GLU A 126 -6.55 9.89 23.45
CA GLU A 126 -6.86 11.11 24.21
C GLU A 126 -5.67 11.56 25.08
N ARG A 127 -5.05 10.61 25.80
CA ARG A 127 -3.83 10.90 26.61
C ARG A 127 -2.67 11.39 25.75
N ALA A 128 -2.55 10.89 24.53
CA ALA A 128 -1.56 11.35 23.57
C ALA A 128 -1.92 12.69 22.89
N GLY A 129 -3.14 13.20 23.08
CA GLY A 129 -3.65 14.39 22.41
C GLY A 129 -3.96 14.19 20.93
N VAL A 130 -4.36 12.97 20.55
CA VAL A 130 -4.89 12.64 19.22
C VAL A 130 -6.41 12.78 19.25
N ARG A 131 -6.97 13.58 18.32
CA ARG A 131 -8.42 13.73 18.18
C ARG A 131 -9.01 12.51 17.55
N LEU A 132 -9.96 11.84 18.21
CA LEU A 132 -10.73 10.76 17.65
C LEU A 132 -11.99 11.31 16.97
N ILE A 133 -12.21 10.93 15.71
CA ILE A 133 -13.40 11.23 14.90
C ILE A 133 -14.04 9.90 14.54
N CYS A 134 -15.20 9.60 15.11
CA CYS A 134 -15.94 8.38 14.82
C CYS A 134 -17.44 8.69 14.70
N SER A 135 -18.18 7.84 13.99
CA SER A 135 -19.63 7.98 13.87
C SER A 135 -20.30 7.67 15.19
N GLU A 136 -21.09 8.59 15.72
CA GLU A 136 -21.94 8.37 16.90
C GLU A 136 -23.02 7.30 16.64
N PHE A 137 -23.43 7.14 15.37
CA PHE A 137 -24.48 6.19 14.95
C PHE A 137 -24.01 4.77 14.70
N ALA A 138 -22.75 4.48 14.94
CA ALA A 138 -22.19 3.14 14.75
C ALA A 138 -22.83 2.07 15.67
N SER A 139 -23.71 2.47 16.59
CA SER A 139 -24.51 1.59 17.47
C SER A 139 -26.01 1.62 17.16
N SER A 140 -26.46 2.41 16.17
CA SER A 140 -27.87 2.52 15.81
C SER A 140 -28.16 1.76 14.52
N ASN A 141 -29.34 1.11 14.45
CA ASN A 141 -29.85 0.38 13.28
C ASN A 141 -30.26 1.31 12.11
N VAL A 142 -29.57 2.43 11.92
CA VAL A 142 -29.87 3.37 10.83
C VAL A 142 -29.07 2.96 9.60
N ASP A 143 -29.75 2.48 8.58
CA ASP A 143 -29.22 1.92 7.33
C ASP A 143 -28.54 2.94 6.39
N LEU A 144 -28.29 4.17 6.81
CA LEU A 144 -27.65 5.19 5.99
C LEU A 144 -26.21 5.44 6.48
N PRO A 145 -25.21 5.08 5.68
CA PRO A 145 -23.82 5.40 5.97
C PRO A 145 -23.59 6.92 5.82
N ALA A 146 -23.78 7.67 6.90
CA ALA A 146 -23.46 9.07 6.96
C ALA A 146 -22.07 9.24 7.56
N LEU A 147 -21.18 9.95 6.86
CA LEU A 147 -19.92 10.40 7.44
C LEU A 147 -20.21 11.34 8.60
N PRO A 148 -19.51 11.23 9.74
CA PRO A 148 -19.61 12.19 10.83
C PRO A 148 -19.32 13.60 10.29
N GLN A 149 -20.08 14.61 10.72
CA GLN A 149 -19.79 16.00 10.31
C GLN A 149 -18.37 16.43 10.69
N ASP A 150 -17.86 15.93 11.77
CA ASP A 150 -16.49 16.18 12.25
C ASP A 150 -15.37 15.73 11.30
N VAL A 151 -15.68 14.82 10.37
CA VAL A 151 -14.73 14.37 9.34
C VAL A 151 -14.33 15.53 8.42
N TYR A 152 -15.24 16.45 8.13
CA TYR A 152 -14.94 17.59 7.26
C TYR A 152 -13.88 18.54 7.85
N ALA A 153 -13.74 18.57 9.19
CA ALA A 153 -12.66 19.32 9.82
C ALA A 153 -11.25 18.92 9.33
N ILE A 154 -11.09 17.70 8.79
CA ILE A 154 -9.82 17.21 8.24
C ILE A 154 -9.45 17.98 6.96
N THR A 155 -10.43 18.29 6.10
CA THR A 155 -10.21 19.08 4.88
C THR A 155 -10.28 20.57 5.13
N ASP A 156 -10.98 21.01 6.17
CA ASP A 156 -11.17 22.42 6.48
C ASP A 156 -10.00 23.05 7.27
N ASP A 157 -9.27 22.23 8.09
CA ASP A 157 -8.06 22.68 8.82
C ASP A 157 -6.78 22.13 8.15
N PRO A 158 -6.06 22.93 7.34
CA PRO A 158 -4.82 22.49 6.69
C PRO A 158 -3.68 22.22 7.67
N GLY A 159 -3.79 22.65 8.93
CA GLY A 159 -2.84 22.34 10.00
C GLY A 159 -3.08 20.99 10.67
N LEU A 160 -4.22 20.33 10.41
CA LEU A 160 -4.58 19.06 10.99
C LEU A 160 -4.02 17.90 10.14
N THR A 161 -3.13 17.11 10.72
CA THR A 161 -2.70 15.82 10.12
C THR A 161 -3.72 14.75 10.46
N ALA A 162 -4.14 13.95 9.50
CA ALA A 162 -5.17 12.95 9.70
C ALA A 162 -4.75 11.56 9.22
N VAL A 163 -5.09 10.56 10.03
CA VAL A 163 -5.08 9.14 9.65
C VAL A 163 -6.53 8.68 9.55
N ILE A 164 -6.90 8.10 8.42
CA ILE A 164 -8.27 7.68 8.14
C ILE A 164 -8.29 6.17 7.99
N ASP A 165 -9.01 5.50 8.88
CA ASP A 165 -9.28 4.06 8.81
C ASP A 165 -10.53 3.85 7.96
N VAL A 166 -10.35 3.28 6.77
CA VAL A 166 -11.42 3.04 5.78
C VAL A 166 -11.87 1.61 5.86
N GLY A 167 -13.18 1.38 5.93
CA GLY A 167 -13.76 0.04 5.91
C GLY A 167 -13.24 -0.82 4.75
N GLY A 168 -13.09 -2.11 5.03
CA GLY A 168 -12.52 -3.07 4.07
C GLY A 168 -13.52 -3.65 3.07
N ASP A 169 -14.71 -3.08 2.98
CA ASP A 169 -15.79 -3.48 2.08
C ASP A 169 -16.25 -2.32 1.19
N ASP A 170 -17.15 -2.63 0.25
CA ASP A 170 -17.72 -1.65 -0.67
C ASP A 170 -18.40 -0.47 0.03
N ARG A 171 -18.96 -0.67 1.23
CA ARG A 171 -19.70 0.37 1.96
C ARG A 171 -18.75 1.43 2.54
N GLY A 172 -17.62 1.01 3.13
CA GLY A 172 -16.59 1.93 3.60
C GLY A 172 -15.96 2.72 2.45
N ALA A 173 -15.69 2.04 1.33
CA ALA A 173 -15.19 2.67 0.12
C ALA A 173 -16.20 3.66 -0.50
N LEU A 174 -17.51 3.34 -0.49
CA LEU A 174 -18.57 4.24 -0.95
C LEU A 174 -18.72 5.48 -0.06
N ALA A 175 -18.55 5.33 1.26
CA ALA A 175 -18.58 6.47 2.19
C ALA A 175 -17.44 7.45 1.88
N LEU A 176 -16.25 6.92 1.63
CA LEU A 176 -15.09 7.71 1.20
C LEU A 176 -15.36 8.43 -0.13
N GLY A 177 -16.05 7.78 -1.06
CA GLY A 177 -16.38 8.36 -2.38
C GLY A 177 -17.14 9.69 -2.32
N ARG A 178 -17.92 9.94 -1.25
CA ARG A 178 -18.60 11.21 -1.03
C ARG A 178 -17.66 12.36 -0.64
N TRP A 179 -16.54 12.04 -0.02
CA TRP A 179 -15.55 12.99 0.46
C TRP A 179 -14.34 13.12 -0.48
N ARG A 180 -14.31 12.26 -1.49
CA ARG A 180 -13.22 12.10 -2.45
C ARG A 180 -12.72 13.43 -3.02
N ASP A 181 -13.63 14.27 -3.53
CA ASP A 181 -13.22 15.47 -4.25
C ASP A 181 -12.49 16.48 -3.34
N ALA A 182 -12.89 16.58 -2.08
CA ALA A 182 -12.19 17.41 -1.09
C ALA A 182 -10.79 16.84 -0.77
N ILE A 183 -10.66 15.51 -0.64
CA ILE A 183 -9.36 14.86 -0.40
C ILE A 183 -8.44 15.02 -1.60
N LEU A 184 -8.95 14.82 -2.82
CA LEU A 184 -8.14 14.96 -4.04
C LEU A 184 -7.68 16.41 -4.27
N ALA A 185 -8.51 17.40 -3.89
CA ALA A 185 -8.17 18.83 -4.00
C ALA A 185 -7.03 19.22 -3.03
N GLU A 186 -6.81 18.46 -1.96
CA GLU A 186 -5.77 18.71 -0.98
C GLU A 186 -4.36 18.52 -1.54
N ASP A 187 -4.16 17.64 -2.53
CA ASP A 187 -2.86 17.27 -3.14
C ASP A 187 -1.75 16.84 -2.15
N ASN A 188 -2.08 16.73 -0.86
CA ASN A 188 -1.21 16.28 0.21
C ASN A 188 -1.81 15.08 0.94
N TYR A 189 -2.23 14.09 0.17
CA TYR A 189 -2.80 12.84 0.66
C TYR A 189 -2.01 11.63 0.13
N GLU A 190 -2.19 10.51 0.80
CA GLU A 190 -1.80 9.19 0.34
C GLU A 190 -2.87 8.17 0.73
N MET A 191 -3.13 7.22 -0.15
CA MET A 191 -4.03 6.11 0.09
C MET A 191 -3.22 4.81 0.06
N LEU A 192 -3.15 4.13 1.19
CA LEU A 192 -2.31 2.97 1.42
C LEU A 192 -3.13 1.68 1.39
N LEU A 193 -2.76 0.75 0.49
CA LEU A 193 -3.32 -0.59 0.46
C LEU A 193 -2.67 -1.45 1.54
N VAL A 194 -3.42 -1.81 2.57
CA VAL A 194 -2.94 -2.73 3.61
C VAL A 194 -3.20 -4.17 3.21
N ILE A 195 -2.12 -4.93 3.02
CA ILE A 195 -2.17 -6.33 2.60
C ILE A 195 -1.74 -7.26 3.73
N ASN A 196 -2.36 -8.46 3.78
CA ASN A 196 -1.97 -9.54 4.68
C ASN A 196 -2.13 -10.88 3.96
N ARG A 197 -1.01 -11.55 3.61
CA ARG A 197 -1.01 -12.81 2.87
C ARG A 197 -1.71 -13.97 3.60
N PHE A 198 -1.91 -13.84 4.90
CA PHE A 198 -2.58 -14.86 5.72
C PHE A 198 -4.10 -14.67 5.79
N ARG A 199 -4.64 -13.79 4.94
CA ARG A 199 -6.09 -13.64 4.76
C ARG A 199 -6.53 -14.27 3.43
N PRO A 200 -7.69 -14.93 3.40
CA PRO A 200 -8.13 -15.70 2.23
C PRO A 200 -8.11 -14.94 0.91
N LEU A 201 -8.63 -13.69 0.92
CA LEU A 201 -8.75 -12.88 -0.31
C LEU A 201 -7.46 -12.10 -0.66
N THR A 202 -6.43 -12.16 0.17
CA THR A 202 -5.13 -11.51 -0.10
C THR A 202 -3.97 -12.49 0.08
N ARG A 203 -4.22 -13.80 -0.09
CA ARG A 203 -3.22 -14.87 0.10
C ARG A 203 -2.11 -14.85 -0.94
N ASP A 204 -2.39 -14.33 -2.13
CA ASP A 204 -1.46 -14.21 -3.26
C ASP A 204 -1.63 -12.85 -3.96
N ALA A 205 -0.70 -12.51 -4.85
CA ALA A 205 -0.69 -11.20 -5.49
C ALA A 205 -1.87 -11.02 -6.45
N ALA A 206 -2.32 -12.07 -7.13
CA ALA A 206 -3.42 -11.97 -8.09
C ALA A 206 -4.75 -11.61 -7.40
N SER A 207 -5.12 -12.35 -6.35
CA SER A 207 -6.31 -12.06 -5.55
C SER A 207 -6.21 -10.70 -4.84
N THR A 208 -5.02 -10.30 -4.40
CA THR A 208 -4.79 -8.98 -3.81
C THR A 208 -5.06 -7.84 -4.81
N LEU A 209 -4.71 -8.02 -6.09
CA LEU A 209 -5.00 -7.04 -7.14
C LEU A 209 -6.49 -6.96 -7.49
N GLU A 210 -7.24 -8.04 -7.33
CA GLU A 210 -8.70 -8.00 -7.45
C GLU A 210 -9.30 -7.11 -6.36
N VAL A 211 -8.93 -7.34 -5.10
CA VAL A 211 -9.33 -6.49 -3.96
C VAL A 211 -8.93 -5.03 -4.17
N LEU A 212 -7.72 -4.76 -4.65
CA LEU A 212 -7.25 -3.41 -4.96
C LEU A 212 -8.21 -2.72 -5.94
N ARG A 213 -8.54 -3.38 -7.07
CA ARG A 213 -9.41 -2.82 -8.11
C ARG A 213 -10.85 -2.61 -7.62
N GLU A 214 -11.37 -3.53 -6.83
CA GLU A 214 -12.70 -3.41 -6.22
C GLU A 214 -12.79 -2.14 -5.36
N ILE A 215 -11.81 -1.93 -4.48
CA ILE A 215 -11.78 -0.76 -3.61
C ILE A 215 -11.60 0.53 -4.42
N GLU A 216 -10.67 0.58 -5.38
CA GLU A 216 -10.46 1.76 -6.23
C GLU A 216 -11.72 2.12 -7.03
N ASN A 217 -12.43 1.12 -7.56
CA ASN A 217 -13.67 1.32 -8.28
C ASN A 217 -14.80 1.85 -7.38
N ALA A 218 -14.89 1.33 -6.15
CA ALA A 218 -15.91 1.74 -5.20
C ALA A 218 -15.71 3.19 -4.69
N CYS A 219 -14.49 3.54 -4.28
CA CYS A 219 -14.18 4.89 -3.78
C CYS A 219 -13.80 5.89 -4.88
N ARG A 220 -13.48 5.41 -6.10
CA ARG A 220 -12.99 6.20 -7.24
C ARG A 220 -11.70 6.98 -6.91
N MET A 221 -10.86 6.41 -6.06
CA MET A 221 -9.55 6.96 -5.69
C MET A 221 -8.48 5.90 -5.90
N PRO A 222 -7.33 6.26 -6.51
CA PRO A 222 -6.24 5.32 -6.70
C PRO A 222 -5.45 5.12 -5.40
N PHE A 223 -4.97 3.90 -5.19
CA PHE A 223 -3.94 3.67 -4.19
C PHE A 223 -2.61 4.31 -4.60
N THR A 224 -1.85 4.78 -3.64
CA THR A 224 -0.55 5.44 -3.86
C THR A 224 0.63 4.57 -3.44
N ALA A 225 0.43 3.65 -2.51
CA ALA A 225 1.45 2.72 -2.05
C ALA A 225 0.84 1.51 -1.32
N VAL A 226 1.67 0.52 -1.03
CA VAL A 226 1.32 -0.72 -0.33
C VAL A 226 1.92 -0.72 1.08
N VAL A 227 1.18 -1.24 2.05
CA VAL A 227 1.65 -1.57 3.40
C VAL A 227 1.55 -3.08 3.59
N ASN A 228 2.69 -3.73 3.80
CA ASN A 228 2.72 -5.15 4.11
C ASN A 228 2.50 -5.36 5.62
N ASN A 229 1.31 -5.82 5.98
CA ASN A 229 0.93 -6.20 7.34
C ASN A 229 0.65 -7.71 7.44
N SER A 230 1.50 -8.51 6.79
CA SER A 230 1.36 -9.98 6.83
C SER A 230 1.79 -10.51 8.19
N ASN A 231 0.81 -10.85 9.02
CA ASN A 231 1.02 -11.36 10.37
C ASN A 231 -0.06 -12.39 10.76
N LEU A 232 0.25 -13.16 11.78
CA LEU A 232 -0.60 -14.18 12.41
C LEU A 232 -1.02 -13.78 13.84
N GLY A 233 -1.03 -12.48 14.15
CA GLY A 233 -1.24 -11.98 15.50
C GLY A 233 -0.09 -12.37 16.43
N GLU A 234 -0.39 -12.98 17.56
CA GLU A 234 0.59 -13.40 18.56
C GLU A 234 1.55 -14.51 18.06
N GLU A 235 1.11 -15.31 17.07
CA GLU A 235 1.92 -16.38 16.46
C GLU A 235 2.90 -15.86 15.41
N THR A 236 3.01 -14.56 15.21
CA THR A 236 3.91 -13.98 14.23
C THR A 236 5.36 -14.14 14.65
N THR A 237 6.19 -14.71 13.77
CA THR A 237 7.64 -14.84 13.95
C THR A 237 8.41 -13.97 12.96
N ALA A 238 9.70 -13.80 13.18
CA ALA A 238 10.57 -13.08 12.25
C ALA A 238 10.57 -13.73 10.85
N GLU A 239 10.61 -15.07 10.80
CA GLU A 239 10.56 -15.82 9.54
C GLU A 239 9.23 -15.57 8.81
N THR A 240 8.10 -15.49 9.53
CA THR A 240 6.80 -15.17 8.97
C THR A 240 6.81 -13.83 8.23
N VAL A 241 7.42 -12.81 8.86
CA VAL A 241 7.53 -11.47 8.29
C VAL A 241 8.48 -11.46 7.09
N LEU A 242 9.65 -12.09 7.21
CA LEU A 242 10.64 -12.20 6.12
C LEU A 242 10.05 -12.93 4.91
N ALA A 243 9.38 -14.06 5.11
CA ALA A 243 8.75 -14.83 4.04
C ALA A 243 7.64 -14.06 3.30
N SER A 244 7.05 -13.04 3.94
CA SER A 244 6.02 -12.21 3.33
C SER A 244 6.58 -11.14 2.37
N GLN A 245 7.88 -10.86 2.40
CA GLN A 245 8.48 -9.80 1.58
C GLN A 245 8.34 -10.06 0.07
N ASN A 246 8.57 -11.31 -0.37
CA ASN A 246 8.43 -11.68 -1.77
C ASN A 246 7.00 -11.47 -2.28
N TYR A 247 6.00 -11.81 -1.46
CA TYR A 247 4.60 -11.55 -1.77
C TYR A 247 4.32 -10.04 -1.92
N ALA A 248 4.77 -9.23 -0.96
CA ALA A 248 4.57 -7.78 -1.01
C ALA A 248 5.26 -7.15 -2.23
N GLN A 249 6.48 -7.59 -2.55
CA GLN A 249 7.21 -7.14 -3.74
C GLN A 249 6.47 -7.52 -5.04
N GLU A 250 5.90 -8.72 -5.10
CA GLU A 250 5.12 -9.17 -6.26
C GLU A 250 3.84 -8.33 -6.43
N VAL A 251 3.12 -8.03 -5.33
CA VAL A 251 1.98 -7.10 -5.37
C VAL A 251 2.41 -5.74 -5.90
N CYS A 252 3.51 -5.18 -5.41
CA CYS A 252 4.05 -3.90 -5.87
C CYS A 252 4.43 -3.95 -7.36
N ARG A 253 5.10 -5.01 -7.80
CA ARG A 253 5.50 -5.19 -9.20
C ARG A 253 4.30 -5.23 -10.15
N LEU A 254 3.25 -5.94 -9.79
CA LEU A 254 2.07 -6.12 -10.62
C LEU A 254 1.13 -4.91 -10.60
N SER A 255 1.04 -4.20 -9.47
CA SER A 255 0.21 -3.00 -9.33
C SER A 255 0.90 -1.72 -9.82
N GLY A 256 2.22 -1.72 -9.94
CA GLY A 256 3.01 -0.50 -10.19
C GLY A 256 3.17 0.40 -8.95
N LEU A 257 2.67 -0.02 -7.78
CA LEU A 257 2.79 0.71 -6.53
C LEU A 257 4.13 0.45 -5.84
N THR A 258 4.53 1.35 -4.94
CA THR A 258 5.72 1.18 -4.10
C THR A 258 5.36 0.59 -2.74
N LEU A 259 6.27 -0.17 -2.14
CA LEU A 259 6.13 -0.62 -0.76
C LEU A 259 6.46 0.55 0.20
N LYS A 260 5.46 1.07 0.87
CA LYS A 260 5.60 2.16 1.84
C LYS A 260 6.31 1.71 3.09
N MET A 261 5.84 0.60 3.67
CA MET A 261 6.39 0.00 4.88
C MET A 261 5.97 -1.46 5.03
N THR A 262 6.75 -2.19 5.81
CA THR A 262 6.35 -3.48 6.40
C THR A 262 6.14 -3.28 7.89
N THR A 263 4.98 -3.70 8.39
CA THR A 263 4.69 -3.64 9.83
C THR A 263 5.14 -4.90 10.53
N VAL A 264 5.47 -4.77 11.80
CA VAL A 264 5.95 -5.89 12.61
C VAL A 264 5.54 -5.68 14.07
N PRO A 265 5.18 -6.74 14.82
CA PRO A 265 5.02 -6.64 16.27
C PRO A 265 6.26 -6.00 16.92
N GLU A 266 6.05 -5.09 17.87
CA GLU A 266 7.13 -4.29 18.48
C GLU A 266 8.27 -5.15 19.05
N GLN A 267 7.93 -6.31 19.60
CA GLN A 267 8.93 -7.25 20.15
C GLN A 267 9.87 -7.85 19.10
N LEU A 268 9.46 -7.97 17.84
CA LEU A 268 10.28 -8.48 16.73
C LEU A 268 11.05 -7.38 16.00
N TYR A 269 10.76 -6.10 16.29
CA TYR A 269 11.40 -4.98 15.60
C TYR A 269 12.93 -4.97 15.73
N PRO A 270 13.53 -5.21 16.93
CA PRO A 270 15.00 -5.20 17.06
C PRO A 270 15.69 -6.26 16.19
N GLU A 271 15.09 -7.45 16.05
CA GLU A 271 15.61 -8.55 15.26
C GLU A 271 15.58 -8.26 13.76
N LEU A 272 14.50 -7.66 13.27
CA LEU A 272 14.26 -7.40 11.84
C LEU A 272 14.81 -6.05 11.37
N LYS A 273 15.20 -5.18 12.30
CA LYS A 273 15.78 -3.87 11.98
C LYS A 273 17.09 -4.03 11.20
N GLY A 274 17.14 -3.46 10.00
CA GLY A 274 18.27 -3.57 9.09
C GLY A 274 18.19 -4.73 8.10
N GLN A 275 17.25 -5.68 8.29
CA GLN A 275 16.95 -6.73 7.32
C GLN A 275 15.81 -6.31 6.36
N ILE A 276 14.89 -5.47 6.84
CA ILE A 276 13.74 -4.97 6.06
C ILE A 276 13.81 -3.45 6.05
N GLU A 277 13.72 -2.87 4.85
CA GLU A 277 13.59 -1.41 4.68
C GLU A 277 12.20 -0.94 5.13
N ASN A 278 12.14 0.28 5.70
CA ASN A 278 10.88 0.89 6.14
C ASN A 278 10.07 -0.03 7.08
N LEU A 279 10.73 -0.63 8.05
CA LEU A 279 10.11 -1.45 9.08
C LEU A 279 9.38 -0.56 10.10
N PHE A 280 8.10 -0.85 10.35
CA PHE A 280 7.26 -0.07 11.27
C PHE A 280 6.80 -0.95 12.44
N PRO A 281 7.19 -0.63 13.70
CA PRO A 281 6.75 -1.40 14.86
C PRO A 281 5.29 -1.11 15.18
N LEU A 282 4.53 -2.17 15.46
CA LEU A 282 3.16 -2.13 15.93
C LEU A 282 3.07 -2.64 17.37
N ARG A 283 2.43 -1.86 18.23
CA ARG A 283 1.86 -2.37 19.46
C ARG A 283 0.49 -2.96 19.12
N LEU A 284 0.32 -4.25 19.36
CA LEU A 284 -0.99 -4.89 19.18
C LEU A 284 -1.97 -4.34 20.22
N GLN A 285 -3.18 -4.05 19.78
CA GLN A 285 -4.27 -3.68 20.68
C GLN A 285 -4.67 -4.89 21.53
N GLU A 286 -4.77 -4.70 22.83
CA GLU A 286 -5.32 -5.71 23.72
C GLU A 286 -6.80 -5.92 23.37
N LYS A 287 -7.18 -7.18 23.14
CA LYS A 287 -8.60 -7.52 23.03
C LYS A 287 -9.21 -7.38 24.42
N ILE A 288 -10.09 -6.42 24.58
CA ILE A 288 -10.97 -6.38 25.75
C ILE A 288 -11.94 -7.57 25.60
N VAL A 289 -11.75 -8.60 26.42
CA VAL A 289 -12.57 -9.81 26.45
C VAL A 289 -13.90 -9.49 27.13
#